data_c45a7e2f66cf2dcb5e6d17006236eea6
#
_entry.id   c45a7e2f66cf2dcb5e6d17006236eea6
#
_cell.length_a   1.000
_cell.length_b   1.000
_cell.length_c   1.000
_cell.angle_alpha   90.00
_cell.angle_beta   90.00
_cell.angle_gamma   90.00
#
_symmetry.space_group_name_H-M   'P 1'
#
loop_
_entity.id
_entity.type
_entity.pdbx_description
1 polymer ?
#
loop_
_entity_poly.entity_id
_entity_poly.type
_entity_poly.pdbx_seq_one_letter_code
_entity_poly.pdbx_strand_id
1 'polypeptide(L)'
;MNIYNKVTLSVILVITIVISFLFYFLTTEKKVDKDTLYENKIANHKQSGNQKNYGVASNNAIATKVGNKIIEDGGNATDAAEGVAYALAVTEPHSSGLGGGGATLTYNGKDGEVPKMYEYKTMSSYNYKQGDKIGVPGFVRGMHDMHEKEGKMDEKKIFNYVIPLAEDGFEVDSELERSLKIYGSKIDRNSPFFKGSKTVREGDVVKQSKLADTLKKIRDKGP
;
A
#
# COMPACT_ATOMS: atom_id res chain seq x y z
N MET A 1 13.24 70.02 6.14
CA MET A 1 13.46 68.59 6.01
C MET A 1 13.79 68.30 4.55
N ASN A 2 15.02 67.90 4.27
CA ASN A 2 15.60 67.77 2.93
C ASN A 2 14.86 66.66 2.14
N ILE A 3 14.68 66.86 0.82
CA ILE A 3 13.98 65.87 -0.05
C ILE A 3 14.56 64.45 0.10
N TYR A 4 15.87 64.34 0.30
CA TYR A 4 16.56 63.05 0.60
C TYR A 4 16.02 62.37 1.85
N ASN A 5 15.75 63.10 2.93
CA ASN A 5 15.20 62.51 4.17
C ASN A 5 13.75 62.04 4.02
N LYS A 6 12.96 62.65 3.13
CA LYS A 6 11.59 62.21 2.85
C LYS A 6 11.58 60.92 2.03
N VAL A 7 12.46 60.79 1.05
CA VAL A 7 12.58 59.58 0.22
C VAL A 7 13.08 58.41 1.04
N THR A 8 14.13 58.59 1.86
CA THR A 8 14.64 57.53 2.75
C THR A 8 13.59 57.08 3.77
N LEU A 9 12.80 57.99 4.34
CA LEU A 9 11.75 57.63 5.30
C LEU A 9 10.62 56.84 4.64
N SER A 10 10.25 57.19 3.39
CA SER A 10 9.24 56.44 2.62
C SER A 10 9.71 55.06 2.24
N VAL A 11 10.98 54.88 1.87
CA VAL A 11 11.56 53.57 1.55
C VAL A 11 11.60 52.67 2.78
N ILE A 12 12.03 53.21 3.94
CA ILE A 12 12.03 52.44 5.21
C ILE A 12 10.60 52.01 5.59
N LEU A 13 9.61 52.89 5.42
CA LEU A 13 8.21 52.55 5.72
C LEU A 13 7.68 51.42 4.83
N VAL A 14 7.98 51.46 3.54
CA VAL A 14 7.60 50.36 2.61
C VAL A 14 8.26 49.05 2.98
N ILE A 15 9.55 49.08 3.30
CA ILE A 15 10.29 47.86 3.70
C ILE A 15 9.72 47.27 5.00
N THR A 16 9.37 48.09 6.00
CA THR A 16 8.77 47.62 7.25
C THR A 16 7.37 47.02 7.03
N ILE A 17 6.56 47.56 6.13
CA ILE A 17 5.26 47.03 5.76
C ILE A 17 5.42 45.66 5.06
N VAL A 18 6.36 45.55 4.13
CA VAL A 18 6.63 44.28 3.42
C VAL A 18 7.14 43.22 4.38
N ILE A 19 8.06 43.56 5.29
CA ILE A 19 8.56 42.63 6.30
C ILE A 19 7.45 42.18 7.26
N SER A 20 6.58 43.11 7.71
CA SER A 20 5.45 42.77 8.56
C SER A 20 4.43 41.87 7.85
N PHE A 21 4.20 42.11 6.56
CA PHE A 21 3.31 41.27 5.74
C PHE A 21 3.90 39.87 5.51
N LEU A 22 5.21 39.77 5.25
CA LEU A 22 5.91 38.51 5.14
C LEU A 22 5.89 37.73 6.48
N PHE A 23 6.13 38.42 7.58
CA PHE A 23 6.07 37.84 8.92
C PHE A 23 4.67 37.35 9.27
N TYR A 24 3.63 38.15 8.94
CA TYR A 24 2.24 37.74 9.09
C TYR A 24 1.94 36.50 8.25
N PHE A 25 2.41 36.43 7.00
CA PHE A 25 2.19 35.27 6.12
C PHE A 25 2.93 34.01 6.60
N LEU A 26 4.16 34.17 7.12
CA LEU A 26 4.95 33.06 7.69
C LEU A 26 4.44 32.58 9.06
N THR A 27 3.81 33.45 9.83
CA THR A 27 3.22 33.09 11.14
C THR A 27 1.77 32.61 11.03
N THR A 28 1.08 32.86 9.94
CA THR A 28 -0.25 32.32 9.61
C THR A 28 -0.18 31.03 8.80
N GLU A 29 0.94 30.28 8.85
CA GLU A 29 0.81 28.86 8.53
C GLU A 29 -0.28 28.29 9.45
N LYS A 30 -1.45 28.04 8.86
CA LYS A 30 -2.53 27.32 9.52
C LYS A 30 -1.90 26.08 10.12
N LYS A 31 -1.73 26.07 11.43
CA LYS A 31 -1.53 24.83 12.16
C LYS A 31 -2.67 23.92 11.73
N VAL A 32 -2.40 23.05 10.77
CA VAL A 32 -3.34 22.02 10.38
C VAL A 32 -3.53 21.18 11.62
N ASP A 33 -4.64 21.41 12.29
CA ASP A 33 -5.01 20.64 13.46
C ASP A 33 -5.16 19.18 13.01
N LYS A 34 -4.19 18.35 13.43
CA LYS A 34 -4.16 16.92 13.08
C LYS A 34 -5.43 16.22 13.54
N ASP A 35 -6.05 16.71 14.60
CA ASP A 35 -7.28 16.13 15.15
C ASP A 35 -8.48 16.46 14.23
N THR A 36 -8.57 17.67 13.69
CA THR A 36 -9.59 18.04 12.68
C THR A 36 -9.44 17.29 11.36
N LEU A 37 -8.20 16.95 10.94
CA LEU A 37 -7.98 16.11 9.75
C LEU A 37 -8.38 14.66 10.00
N TYR A 38 -8.16 14.16 11.21
CA TYR A 38 -8.59 12.83 11.62
C TYR A 38 -10.13 12.76 11.70
N GLU A 39 -10.75 13.71 12.37
CA GLU A 39 -12.22 13.82 12.50
C GLU A 39 -12.91 13.98 11.13
N ASN A 40 -12.39 14.81 10.23
CA ASN A 40 -12.94 14.98 8.88
C ASN A 40 -12.72 13.74 8.00
N LYS A 41 -11.63 12.98 8.17
CA LYS A 41 -11.46 11.68 7.50
C LYS A 41 -12.46 10.65 8.00
N ILE A 42 -12.73 10.60 9.31
CA ILE A 42 -13.73 9.70 9.91
C ILE A 42 -15.15 10.13 9.54
N ALA A 43 -15.46 11.42 9.56
CA ALA A 43 -16.79 11.95 9.23
C ALA A 43 -17.17 11.69 7.76
N ASN A 44 -16.23 11.79 6.83
CA ASN A 44 -16.47 11.47 5.41
C ASN A 44 -16.64 9.97 5.13
N HIS A 45 -16.37 9.08 6.10
CA HIS A 45 -16.65 7.64 6.03
C HIS A 45 -18.00 7.25 6.62
N LYS A 46 -18.79 8.18 7.16
CA LYS A 46 -20.21 7.95 7.50
C LYS A 46 -21.06 7.98 6.22
N GLN A 47 -20.85 7.01 5.34
CA GLN A 47 -21.87 6.71 4.33
C GLN A 47 -23.08 6.05 5.02
N SER A 48 -24.18 6.76 5.00
CA SER A 48 -25.52 6.28 5.30
C SER A 48 -25.86 5.12 4.34
N GLY A 49 -25.97 3.93 4.87
CA GLY A 49 -26.46 2.75 4.14
C GLY A 49 -25.89 1.49 4.76
N ASN A 50 -26.74 0.58 5.20
CA ASN A 50 -26.46 -0.71 5.84
C ASN A 50 -25.08 -0.81 6.48
N GLN A 51 -25.02 -0.53 7.79
CA GLN A 51 -23.78 -0.54 8.54
C GLN A 51 -23.17 -1.95 8.49
N LYS A 52 -22.19 -2.14 7.63
CA LYS A 52 -21.43 -3.40 7.59
C LYS A 52 -20.66 -3.51 8.91
N ASN A 53 -20.79 -4.63 9.60
CA ASN A 53 -20.08 -4.89 10.87
C ASN A 53 -18.60 -5.24 10.65
N TYR A 54 -18.02 -4.86 9.51
CA TYR A 54 -16.62 -5.11 9.15
C TYR A 54 -16.08 -3.98 8.27
N GLY A 55 -14.77 -3.89 8.20
CA GLY A 55 -14.06 -2.97 7.30
C GLY A 55 -12.74 -3.57 6.86
N VAL A 56 -12.34 -3.26 5.64
CA VAL A 56 -11.02 -3.58 5.07
C VAL A 56 -10.39 -2.29 4.61
N ALA A 57 -9.12 -2.09 4.93
CA ALA A 57 -8.34 -0.94 4.48
C ALA A 57 -6.96 -1.39 4.00
N SER A 58 -6.51 -0.84 2.89
CA SER A 58 -5.15 -0.96 2.37
C SER A 58 -4.80 0.27 1.53
N ASN A 59 -3.55 0.41 1.13
CA ASN A 59 -3.12 1.52 0.27
C ASN A 59 -3.69 1.43 -1.15
N ASN A 60 -4.08 0.23 -1.58
CA ASN A 60 -4.57 -0.02 -2.94
C ASN A 60 -6.07 -0.32 -2.93
N ALA A 61 -6.83 0.43 -3.74
CA ALA A 61 -8.29 0.28 -3.81
C ALA A 61 -8.73 -1.09 -4.34
N ILE A 62 -7.95 -1.70 -5.25
CA ILE A 62 -8.23 -3.04 -5.80
C ILE A 62 -8.05 -4.09 -4.71
N ALA A 63 -6.95 -4.03 -3.97
CA ALA A 63 -6.69 -4.94 -2.85
C ALA A 63 -7.76 -4.81 -1.75
N THR A 64 -8.18 -3.58 -1.43
CA THR A 64 -9.28 -3.35 -0.48
C THR A 64 -10.59 -3.99 -0.96
N LYS A 65 -10.92 -3.89 -2.27
CA LYS A 65 -12.09 -4.55 -2.85
C LYS A 65 -12.01 -6.07 -2.74
N VAL A 66 -10.84 -6.67 -2.96
CA VAL A 66 -10.62 -8.12 -2.79
C VAL A 66 -10.93 -8.54 -1.36
N GLY A 67 -10.38 -7.87 -0.36
CA GLY A 67 -10.64 -8.19 1.04
C GLY A 67 -12.12 -8.06 1.43
N ASN A 68 -12.79 -6.99 0.99
CA ASN A 68 -14.23 -6.83 1.22
C ASN A 68 -15.03 -7.97 0.58
N LYS A 69 -14.70 -8.34 -0.66
CA LYS A 69 -15.40 -9.41 -1.37
C LYS A 69 -15.23 -10.77 -0.69
N ILE A 70 -14.04 -11.07 -0.17
CA ILE A 70 -13.78 -12.31 0.58
C ILE A 70 -14.66 -12.38 1.83
N ILE A 71 -14.80 -11.27 2.59
CA ILE A 71 -15.69 -11.24 3.75
C ILE A 71 -17.16 -11.41 3.32
N GLU A 72 -17.59 -10.72 2.28
CA GLU A 72 -18.96 -10.83 1.73
C GLU A 72 -19.30 -12.25 1.32
N ASP A 73 -18.34 -13.01 0.80
CA ASP A 73 -18.50 -14.40 0.38
C ASP A 73 -18.31 -15.41 1.53
N GLY A 74 -18.23 -14.91 2.79
CA GLY A 74 -18.27 -15.73 4.00
C GLY A 74 -16.90 -16.04 4.61
N GLY A 75 -15.81 -15.48 4.09
CA GLY A 75 -14.50 -15.49 4.73
C GLY A 75 -14.47 -14.68 6.02
N ASN A 76 -13.42 -14.88 6.81
CA ASN A 76 -13.16 -14.12 8.02
C ASN A 76 -12.10 -13.02 7.78
N ALA A 77 -11.69 -12.33 8.85
CA ALA A 77 -10.69 -11.26 8.76
C ALA A 77 -9.31 -11.77 8.31
N THR A 78 -8.94 -12.99 8.67
CA THR A 78 -7.68 -13.64 8.27
C THR A 78 -7.69 -13.94 6.77
N ASP A 79 -8.78 -14.52 6.26
CA ASP A 79 -8.97 -14.77 4.82
C ASP A 79 -8.89 -13.47 4.01
N ALA A 80 -9.54 -12.41 4.51
CA ALA A 80 -9.52 -11.10 3.87
C ALA A 80 -8.11 -10.49 3.89
N ALA A 81 -7.39 -10.59 5.00
CA ALA A 81 -6.03 -10.09 5.12
C ALA A 81 -5.08 -10.81 4.16
N GLU A 82 -5.20 -12.14 4.03
CA GLU A 82 -4.45 -12.94 3.07
C GLU A 82 -4.75 -12.51 1.63
N GLY A 83 -6.03 -12.41 1.26
CA GLY A 83 -6.43 -11.96 -0.07
C GLY A 83 -5.93 -10.57 -0.41
N VAL A 84 -5.97 -9.63 0.55
CA VAL A 84 -5.37 -8.28 0.41
C VAL A 84 -3.87 -8.38 0.21
N ALA A 85 -3.16 -9.19 0.99
CA ALA A 85 -1.71 -9.32 0.90
C ALA A 85 -1.27 -9.87 -0.47
N TYR A 86 -1.93 -10.90 -0.98
CA TYR A 86 -1.69 -11.41 -2.34
C TYR A 86 -2.12 -10.42 -3.43
N ALA A 87 -3.22 -9.70 -3.26
CA ALA A 87 -3.63 -8.66 -4.21
C ALA A 87 -2.60 -7.52 -4.27
N LEU A 88 -2.06 -7.08 -3.13
CA LEU A 88 -0.97 -6.10 -3.07
C LEU A 88 0.30 -6.61 -3.75
N ALA A 89 0.62 -7.91 -3.63
CA ALA A 89 1.76 -8.51 -4.34
C ALA A 89 1.62 -8.44 -5.87
N VAL A 90 0.38 -8.34 -6.38
CA VAL A 90 0.09 -8.14 -7.81
C VAL A 90 0.09 -6.65 -8.16
N THR A 91 -0.61 -5.81 -7.38
CA THR A 91 -0.91 -4.42 -7.74
C THR A 91 0.16 -3.43 -7.27
N GLU A 92 0.91 -3.77 -6.22
CA GLU A 92 1.98 -2.95 -5.64
C GLU A 92 3.34 -3.68 -5.58
N PRO A 93 3.87 -4.18 -6.70
CA PRO A 93 5.11 -4.99 -6.70
C PRO A 93 6.34 -4.21 -6.24
N HIS A 94 6.25 -2.89 -6.11
CA HIS A 94 7.29 -2.01 -5.60
C HIS A 94 7.40 -2.01 -4.07
N SER A 95 6.34 -2.40 -3.36
CA SER A 95 6.24 -2.39 -1.90
C SER A 95 5.85 -3.75 -1.31
N SER A 96 5.32 -4.65 -2.11
CA SER A 96 4.88 -6.00 -1.71
C SER A 96 5.29 -7.03 -2.76
N GLY A 97 5.26 -8.32 -2.42
CA GLY A 97 5.53 -9.39 -3.41
C GLY A 97 5.81 -10.75 -2.80
N LEU A 98 5.66 -11.79 -3.63
CA LEU A 98 5.87 -13.20 -3.23
C LEU A 98 7.32 -13.47 -2.78
N GLY A 99 8.28 -12.68 -3.25
CA GLY A 99 9.70 -12.77 -2.89
C GLY A 99 10.06 -12.05 -1.60
N GLY A 100 9.09 -11.50 -0.90
CA GLY A 100 9.28 -10.75 0.33
C GLY A 100 9.03 -11.55 1.60
N GLY A 101 8.81 -10.81 2.66
CA GLY A 101 8.43 -11.30 3.97
C GLY A 101 7.72 -10.20 4.75
N GLY A 102 7.32 -10.50 5.97
CA GLY A 102 6.60 -9.54 6.79
C GLY A 102 6.23 -10.08 8.16
N ALA A 103 5.22 -9.49 8.74
CA ALA A 103 4.58 -9.95 9.96
C ALA A 103 3.09 -9.59 9.92
N THR A 104 2.26 -10.46 10.51
CA THR A 104 0.82 -10.23 10.66
C THR A 104 0.44 -10.42 12.11
N LEU A 105 -0.39 -9.52 12.62
CA LEU A 105 -1.00 -9.63 13.93
C LEU A 105 -2.47 -9.98 13.75
N THR A 106 -2.92 -11.07 14.38
CA THR A 106 -4.31 -11.49 14.40
C THR A 106 -4.88 -11.40 15.82
N TYR A 107 -6.16 -11.06 15.91
CA TYR A 107 -6.90 -11.06 17.17
C TYR A 107 -8.36 -11.41 16.89
N ASN A 108 -8.89 -12.40 17.57
CA ASN A 108 -10.26 -12.88 17.35
C ASN A 108 -11.33 -12.20 18.22
N GLY A 109 -10.93 -11.25 19.07
CA GLY A 109 -11.84 -10.47 19.91
C GLY A 109 -12.48 -11.20 21.07
N LYS A 110 -12.05 -12.44 21.40
CA LYS A 110 -12.61 -13.19 22.53
C LYS A 110 -11.91 -12.82 23.82
N ASP A 111 -12.72 -12.70 24.88
CA ASP A 111 -12.22 -12.40 26.22
C ASP A 111 -11.20 -13.46 26.68
N GLY A 112 -10.06 -12.98 27.20
CA GLY A 112 -8.98 -13.83 27.68
C GLY A 112 -8.03 -14.37 26.61
N GLU A 113 -8.30 -14.15 25.32
CA GLU A 113 -7.35 -14.46 24.26
C GLU A 113 -6.38 -13.30 24.00
N VAL A 114 -5.14 -13.63 23.68
CA VAL A 114 -4.10 -12.65 23.34
C VAL A 114 -3.92 -12.59 21.83
N PRO A 115 -3.54 -11.43 21.28
CA PRO A 115 -3.17 -11.34 19.87
C PRO A 115 -2.05 -12.31 19.52
N LYS A 116 -2.12 -12.92 18.32
CA LYS A 116 -1.11 -13.82 17.79
C LYS A 116 -0.32 -13.12 16.70
N MET A 117 1.00 -13.28 16.73
CA MET A 117 1.90 -12.73 15.73
C MET A 117 2.46 -13.84 14.85
N TYR A 118 2.31 -13.67 13.55
CA TYR A 118 2.93 -14.49 12.52
C TYR A 118 4.07 -13.71 11.90
N GLU A 119 5.31 -14.13 12.20
CA GLU A 119 6.50 -13.49 11.66
C GLU A 119 7.06 -14.36 10.54
N TYR A 120 7.08 -13.83 9.32
CA TYR A 120 7.54 -14.52 8.12
C TYR A 120 8.54 -13.66 7.35
N LYS A 121 9.52 -13.12 8.06
CA LYS A 121 10.59 -12.32 7.47
C LYS A 121 11.42 -13.12 6.48
N THR A 122 11.98 -12.40 5.50
CA THR A 122 13.01 -12.97 4.64
C THR A 122 14.22 -13.36 5.47
N MET A 123 14.70 -14.60 5.32
CA MET A 123 15.81 -15.15 6.09
C MET A 123 17.05 -15.34 5.22
N SER A 124 18.22 -15.31 5.85
CA SER A 124 19.47 -15.64 5.17
C SER A 124 19.50 -17.14 4.82
N SER A 125 20.10 -17.47 3.68
CA SER A 125 20.39 -18.86 3.30
C SER A 125 21.36 -19.51 4.28
N TYR A 126 21.30 -20.85 4.44
CA TYR A 126 22.30 -21.62 5.22
C TYR A 126 23.72 -21.42 4.68
N ASN A 127 23.87 -21.15 3.40
CA ASN A 127 25.15 -20.93 2.73
C ASN A 127 25.47 -19.43 2.58
N TYR A 128 24.89 -18.58 3.44
CA TYR A 128 25.12 -17.14 3.43
C TYR A 128 26.61 -16.81 3.50
N LYS A 129 27.04 -15.94 2.58
CA LYS A 129 28.37 -15.33 2.61
C LYS A 129 28.19 -13.85 2.91
N GLN A 130 29.12 -13.28 3.68
CA GLN A 130 29.08 -11.86 3.98
C GLN A 130 29.04 -11.02 2.69
N GLY A 131 27.99 -10.19 2.55
CA GLY A 131 27.75 -9.39 1.35
C GLY A 131 26.66 -9.92 0.42
N ASP A 132 26.16 -11.14 0.64
CA ASP A 132 24.99 -11.64 -0.09
C ASP A 132 23.76 -10.78 0.22
N LYS A 133 23.04 -10.41 -0.86
CA LYS A 133 21.82 -9.59 -0.76
C LYS A 133 20.56 -10.40 -1.05
N ILE A 134 20.68 -11.70 -1.14
CA ILE A 134 19.57 -12.61 -1.48
C ILE A 134 19.15 -13.33 -0.21
N GLY A 135 17.85 -13.26 0.09
CA GLY A 135 17.24 -13.99 1.18
C GLY A 135 16.26 -15.02 0.70
N VAL A 136 15.91 -15.97 1.58
CA VAL A 136 14.82 -16.92 1.36
C VAL A 136 13.51 -16.23 1.72
N PRO A 137 12.55 -16.10 0.77
CA PRO A 137 11.27 -15.45 1.01
C PRO A 137 10.43 -16.22 2.03
N GLY A 138 9.81 -15.49 2.97
CA GLY A 138 8.90 -16.08 3.95
C GLY A 138 7.42 -15.85 3.66
N PHE A 139 7.08 -14.95 2.71
CA PHE A 139 5.73 -14.45 2.50
C PHE A 139 4.72 -15.59 2.25
N VAL A 140 4.92 -16.41 1.23
CA VAL A 140 3.96 -17.45 0.82
C VAL A 140 3.74 -18.46 1.95
N ARG A 141 4.83 -18.91 2.57
CA ARG A 141 4.76 -19.83 3.72
C ARG A 141 4.06 -19.21 4.91
N GLY A 142 4.34 -17.95 5.22
CA GLY A 142 3.72 -17.23 6.33
C GLY A 142 2.23 -17.02 6.16
N MET A 143 1.77 -16.71 4.93
CA MET A 143 0.34 -16.59 4.63
C MET A 143 -0.36 -17.95 4.82
N HIS A 144 0.21 -19.01 4.29
CA HIS A 144 -0.32 -20.36 4.44
C HIS A 144 -0.39 -20.80 5.91
N ASP A 145 0.69 -20.63 6.68
CA ASP A 145 0.73 -21.02 8.11
C ASP A 145 -0.29 -20.23 8.96
N MET A 146 -0.53 -18.96 8.63
CA MET A 146 -1.55 -18.14 9.25
C MET A 146 -2.95 -18.64 8.86
N HIS A 147 -3.16 -18.92 7.58
CA HIS A 147 -4.44 -19.40 7.06
C HIS A 147 -4.81 -20.77 7.66
N GLU A 148 -3.89 -21.74 7.70
CA GLU A 148 -4.13 -23.08 8.31
C GLU A 148 -4.65 -22.97 9.75
N LYS A 149 -4.20 -21.96 10.51
CA LYS A 149 -4.54 -21.82 11.93
C LYS A 149 -5.79 -20.97 12.17
N GLU A 150 -6.07 -20.01 11.32
CA GLU A 150 -7.06 -18.97 11.60
C GLU A 150 -8.00 -18.68 10.42
N GLY A 151 -7.71 -19.21 9.23
CA GLY A 151 -8.58 -19.09 8.06
C GLY A 151 -9.88 -19.85 8.24
N LYS A 152 -10.91 -19.42 7.52
CA LYS A 152 -12.25 -20.03 7.51
C LYS A 152 -12.63 -20.49 6.11
N MET A 153 -12.26 -19.73 5.09
CA MET A 153 -12.52 -20.04 3.69
C MET A 153 -11.48 -21.06 3.19
N ASP A 154 -11.82 -21.88 2.22
CA ASP A 154 -10.80 -22.68 1.51
C ASP A 154 -9.75 -21.75 0.88
N GLU A 155 -8.49 -21.90 1.26
CA GLU A 155 -7.37 -21.06 0.77
C GLU A 155 -7.34 -21.00 -0.77
N LYS A 156 -7.66 -22.08 -1.45
CA LYS A 156 -7.74 -22.11 -2.92
C LYS A 156 -8.76 -21.12 -3.48
N LYS A 157 -9.83 -20.84 -2.74
CA LYS A 157 -10.84 -19.86 -3.16
C LYS A 157 -10.31 -18.43 -3.07
N ILE A 158 -9.41 -18.13 -2.12
CA ILE A 158 -8.78 -16.80 -2.01
C ILE A 158 -8.02 -16.47 -3.29
N PHE A 159 -7.28 -17.44 -3.84
CA PHE A 159 -6.58 -17.23 -5.10
C PHE A 159 -7.49 -16.95 -6.30
N ASN A 160 -8.76 -17.34 -6.26
CA ASN A 160 -9.72 -17.02 -7.33
C ASN A 160 -10.04 -15.51 -7.41
N TYR A 161 -9.84 -14.75 -6.33
CA TYR A 161 -9.97 -13.29 -6.34
C TYR A 161 -8.69 -12.57 -6.82
N VAL A 162 -7.55 -13.22 -6.66
CA VAL A 162 -6.23 -12.62 -6.90
C VAL A 162 -5.68 -12.96 -8.29
N ILE A 163 -5.80 -14.22 -8.72
CA ILE A 163 -5.25 -14.68 -10.01
C ILE A 163 -5.76 -13.82 -11.19
N PRO A 164 -7.06 -13.47 -11.28
CA PRO A 164 -7.56 -12.62 -12.37
C PRO A 164 -6.88 -11.24 -12.43
N LEU A 165 -6.47 -10.66 -11.29
CA LEU A 165 -5.75 -9.40 -11.29
C LEU A 165 -4.40 -9.49 -12.04
N ALA A 166 -3.73 -10.63 -11.92
CA ALA A 166 -2.48 -10.87 -12.62
C ALA A 166 -2.70 -11.33 -14.08
N GLU A 167 -3.71 -12.15 -14.33
CA GLU A 167 -3.97 -12.80 -15.63
C GLU A 167 -4.70 -11.86 -16.60
N ASP A 168 -5.82 -11.28 -16.15
CA ASP A 168 -6.65 -10.37 -16.97
C ASP A 168 -6.13 -8.95 -16.93
N GLY A 169 -5.40 -8.61 -15.88
CA GLY A 169 -4.75 -7.34 -15.66
C GLY A 169 -5.47 -6.44 -14.66
N PHE A 170 -4.76 -5.43 -14.22
CA PHE A 170 -5.25 -4.38 -13.33
C PHE A 170 -4.85 -3.00 -13.87
N GLU A 171 -5.62 -1.99 -13.51
CA GLU A 171 -5.34 -0.61 -13.88
C GLU A 171 -4.26 -0.02 -12.97
N VAL A 172 -3.24 0.58 -13.58
CA VAL A 172 -2.14 1.26 -12.88
C VAL A 172 -2.68 2.51 -12.20
N ASP A 173 -2.41 2.63 -10.91
CA ASP A 173 -2.73 3.83 -10.14
C ASP A 173 -1.56 4.84 -10.13
N SER A 174 -1.81 6.01 -9.59
CA SER A 174 -0.81 7.10 -9.50
C SER A 174 0.41 6.72 -8.64
N GLU A 175 0.23 5.84 -7.66
CA GLU A 175 1.31 5.42 -6.75
C GLU A 175 2.28 4.47 -7.46
N LEU A 176 1.75 3.49 -8.20
CA LEU A 176 2.58 2.61 -9.03
C LEU A 176 3.29 3.40 -10.14
N GLU A 177 2.59 4.33 -10.82
CA GLU A 177 3.24 5.21 -11.81
C GLU A 177 4.38 6.01 -11.19
N ARG A 178 4.16 6.61 -10.02
CA ARG A 178 5.19 7.37 -9.29
C ARG A 178 6.40 6.50 -8.95
N SER A 179 6.16 5.29 -8.47
CA SER A 179 7.21 4.33 -8.12
C SER A 179 8.00 3.90 -9.36
N LEU A 180 7.33 3.67 -10.48
CA LEU A 180 7.99 3.33 -11.75
C LEU A 180 8.82 4.49 -12.32
N LYS A 181 8.41 5.74 -12.12
CA LYS A 181 9.23 6.91 -12.48
C LYS A 181 10.54 6.95 -11.70
N ILE A 182 10.52 6.57 -10.43
CA ILE A 182 11.70 6.60 -9.54
C ILE A 182 12.59 5.38 -9.76
N TYR A 183 12.01 4.19 -9.85
CA TYR A 183 12.73 2.92 -9.80
C TYR A 183 12.74 2.15 -11.12
N GLY A 184 12.03 2.61 -12.14
CA GLY A 184 11.90 1.89 -13.41
C GLY A 184 13.22 1.58 -14.10
N SER A 185 14.26 2.41 -13.90
CA SER A 185 15.61 2.13 -14.43
C SER A 185 16.27 0.87 -13.84
N LYS A 186 15.76 0.37 -12.71
CA LYS A 186 16.25 -0.84 -12.04
C LYS A 186 15.47 -2.11 -12.38
N ILE A 187 14.42 -1.98 -13.18
CA ILE A 187 13.53 -3.08 -13.57
C ILE A 187 13.90 -3.54 -14.97
N ASP A 188 13.80 -4.85 -15.22
CA ASP A 188 13.96 -5.41 -16.55
C ASP A 188 12.97 -4.77 -17.53
N ARG A 189 13.47 -4.25 -18.65
CA ARG A 189 12.65 -3.62 -19.69
C ARG A 189 11.69 -4.59 -20.38
N ASN A 190 11.93 -5.90 -20.27
CA ASN A 190 11.02 -6.94 -20.75
C ASN A 190 9.89 -7.23 -19.75
N SER A 191 9.86 -6.55 -18.60
CA SER A 191 8.78 -6.70 -17.63
C SER A 191 7.48 -6.08 -18.15
N PRO A 192 6.32 -6.52 -17.65
CA PRO A 192 5.01 -5.99 -18.06
C PRO A 192 4.79 -4.51 -17.68
N PHE A 193 5.70 -3.93 -16.91
CA PHE A 193 5.66 -2.53 -16.51
C PHE A 193 6.25 -1.56 -17.54
N PHE A 194 6.58 -2.07 -18.74
CA PHE A 194 7.05 -1.25 -19.85
C PHE A 194 6.15 -1.40 -21.08
N LYS A 195 5.91 -0.28 -21.77
CA LYS A 195 5.37 -0.19 -23.13
C LYS A 195 6.47 0.36 -24.04
N GLY A 196 7.20 -0.53 -24.69
CA GLY A 196 8.40 -0.17 -25.44
C GLY A 196 9.51 0.35 -24.52
N SER A 197 9.97 1.57 -24.73
CA SER A 197 11.04 2.18 -23.94
C SER A 197 10.55 2.93 -22.68
N LYS A 198 9.23 3.07 -22.49
CA LYS A 198 8.63 3.87 -21.41
C LYS A 198 7.93 2.97 -20.41
N THR A 199 7.94 3.37 -19.15
CA THR A 199 7.12 2.75 -18.11
C THR A 199 5.63 3.02 -18.34
N VAL A 200 4.78 2.10 -17.93
CA VAL A 200 3.32 2.28 -17.90
C VAL A 200 2.95 3.48 -17.00
N ARG A 201 1.77 4.05 -17.26
CA ARG A 201 1.25 5.23 -16.57
C ARG A 201 -0.10 4.92 -15.92
N GLU A 202 -0.55 5.80 -15.07
CA GLU A 202 -1.90 5.76 -14.50
C GLU A 202 -2.96 5.56 -15.60
N GLY A 203 -3.90 4.66 -15.37
CA GLY A 203 -4.93 4.25 -16.32
C GLY A 203 -4.50 3.17 -17.32
N ASP A 204 -3.22 2.84 -17.42
CA ASP A 204 -2.77 1.71 -18.23
C ASP A 204 -3.14 0.38 -17.58
N VAL A 205 -3.43 -0.64 -18.38
CA VAL A 205 -3.68 -2.00 -17.86
C VAL A 205 -2.39 -2.82 -17.95
N VAL A 206 -2.01 -3.43 -16.82
CA VAL A 206 -0.84 -4.32 -16.71
C VAL A 206 -1.29 -5.75 -16.49
N LYS A 207 -0.79 -6.67 -17.30
CA LYS A 207 -0.97 -8.13 -17.16
C LYS A 207 0.35 -8.78 -16.78
N GLN A 208 0.31 -9.66 -15.76
CA GLN A 208 1.48 -10.34 -15.23
C GLN A 208 1.33 -11.86 -15.37
N SER A 209 1.28 -12.37 -16.60
CA SER A 209 0.98 -13.79 -16.89
C SER A 209 1.92 -14.76 -16.15
N LYS A 210 3.23 -14.45 -16.05
CA LYS A 210 4.18 -15.28 -15.29
C LYS A 210 3.86 -15.31 -13.78
N LEU A 211 3.38 -14.18 -13.24
CA LEU A 211 2.94 -14.11 -11.85
C LEU A 211 1.64 -14.89 -11.66
N ALA A 212 0.68 -14.78 -12.59
CA ALA A 212 -0.54 -15.58 -12.58
C ALA A 212 -0.24 -17.08 -12.57
N ASP A 213 0.71 -17.54 -13.40
CA ASP A 213 1.15 -18.95 -13.40
C ASP A 213 1.78 -19.38 -12.06
N THR A 214 2.53 -18.47 -11.43
CA THR A 214 3.10 -18.71 -10.11
C THR A 214 2.02 -18.83 -9.03
N LEU A 215 1.06 -17.91 -9.03
CA LEU A 215 -0.09 -17.93 -8.10
C LEU A 215 -0.93 -19.19 -8.28
N LYS A 216 -1.16 -19.65 -9.52
CA LYS A 216 -1.83 -20.94 -9.81
C LYS A 216 -1.05 -22.11 -9.21
N LYS A 217 0.29 -22.12 -9.33
CA LYS A 217 1.12 -23.17 -8.73
C LYS A 217 1.03 -23.18 -7.21
N ILE A 218 1.05 -22.01 -6.56
CA ILE A 218 0.90 -21.90 -5.11
C ILE A 218 -0.48 -22.42 -4.69
N ARG A 219 -1.55 -21.98 -5.36
CA ARG A 219 -2.90 -22.47 -5.12
C ARG A 219 -3.02 -23.99 -5.21
N ASP A 220 -2.41 -24.59 -6.22
CA ASP A 220 -2.63 -26.01 -6.55
C ASP A 220 -1.69 -26.95 -5.80
N LYS A 221 -0.48 -26.48 -5.43
CA LYS A 221 0.58 -27.31 -4.82
C LYS A 221 0.96 -26.89 -3.40
N GLY A 222 0.50 -25.73 -2.95
CA GLY A 222 0.92 -25.12 -1.69
C GLY A 222 2.25 -24.37 -1.77
N PRO A 223 2.73 -23.89 -0.61
CA PRO A 223 3.95 -23.11 -0.48
C PRO A 223 5.22 -23.92 -0.68
#